data_0a4258ac808bb05daeb777cc439f4362
#
_entry.id   0a4258ac808bb05daeb777cc439f4362
#
_cell.length_a   1.000
_cell.length_b   1.000
_cell.length_c   1.000
_cell.angle_alpha   90.00
_cell.angle_beta   90.00
_cell.angle_gamma   90.00
#
_symmetry.space_group_name_H-M   'P 1'
#
loop_
_entity.id
_entity.type
_entity.pdbx_description
1 polymer ?
#
loop_
_entity_poly.entity_id
_entity_poly.type
_entity_poly.pdbx_seq_one_letter_code
_entity_poly.pdbx_strand_id
1 'polypeptide(L)'
;MTQLRLVDLFRYFKGLPHQLAAISELEAAIGPRPLSRDQPWFKTWSTAGVQTDLADAIQIIKEFEGCHLSAYPDPLSGGDPWTIGYGTTRYGAGDPVKRGDKINVIEADMLLRLEVDRIADRLRAIPHWASMSDPQRCALISFAYNLGAGFYGSTGLETISAALRDKDWASVPAAMLLYRNPGSAVEAGLLRRRKAEGALWQKGIPQLQQQGVLLRVTYEAQNDNASGTGYRECFSSSAAMVAKFYGKVSGDDAYNKIRARFGDTTDAQAQIKAL
;
A
#
# COMPACT_ATOMS: atom_id res chain seq x y z
N MET A 1 -19.10 -22.71 1.02
CA MET A 1 -19.00 -21.68 2.07
C MET A 1 -18.77 -22.40 3.37
N THR A 2 -17.59 -22.24 3.97
CA THR A 2 -17.25 -22.88 5.25
C THR A 2 -18.06 -22.18 6.34
N GLN A 3 -18.86 -22.95 7.06
CA GLN A 3 -19.71 -22.46 8.15
C GLN A 3 -18.79 -22.09 9.34
N LEU A 4 -18.81 -20.84 9.77
CA LEU A 4 -18.04 -20.39 10.95
C LEU A 4 -18.64 -21.06 12.21
N ARG A 5 -17.81 -21.73 12.99
CA ARG A 5 -18.21 -22.38 14.25
C ARG A 5 -17.89 -21.48 15.43
N LEU A 6 -18.53 -21.74 16.57
CA LEU A 6 -18.30 -20.99 17.81
C LEU A 6 -16.83 -21.08 18.25
N VAL A 7 -16.19 -22.25 18.07
CA VAL A 7 -14.77 -22.46 18.36
C VAL A 7 -13.88 -21.55 17.52
N ASP A 8 -14.23 -21.30 16.26
CA ASP A 8 -13.48 -20.44 15.36
C ASP A 8 -13.58 -18.97 15.80
N LEU A 9 -14.73 -18.56 16.33
CA LEU A 9 -14.94 -17.22 16.90
C LEU A 9 -14.15 -17.03 18.20
N PHE A 10 -14.15 -18.01 19.09
CA PHE A 10 -13.40 -17.94 20.34
C PHE A 10 -11.89 -18.03 20.12
N ARG A 11 -11.44 -18.79 19.13
CA ARG A 11 -10.05 -18.76 18.64
C ARG A 11 -9.67 -17.37 18.23
N TYR A 12 -10.56 -16.70 17.48
CA TYR A 12 -10.35 -15.33 17.03
C TYR A 12 -10.23 -14.33 18.19
N PHE A 13 -11.07 -14.42 19.23
CA PHE A 13 -11.11 -13.43 20.30
C PHE A 13 -10.20 -13.67 21.50
N LYS A 14 -9.82 -14.91 21.79
CA LYS A 14 -9.09 -15.21 23.03
C LYS A 14 -7.74 -15.91 22.89
N GLY A 15 -7.41 -16.45 21.74
CA GLY A 15 -6.06 -16.91 21.34
C GLY A 15 -5.29 -17.83 22.29
N LEU A 16 -5.91 -18.32 23.38
CA LEU A 16 -5.22 -19.11 24.41
C LEU A 16 -5.48 -20.61 24.22
N PRO A 17 -4.43 -21.43 24.02
CA PRO A 17 -4.56 -22.88 23.73
C PRO A 17 -5.46 -23.64 24.69
N HIS A 18 -5.37 -23.37 26.02
CA HIS A 18 -6.18 -24.04 27.02
C HIS A 18 -7.67 -23.68 26.99
N GLN A 19 -8.03 -22.49 26.55
CA GLN A 19 -9.42 -22.08 26.39
C GLN A 19 -10.03 -22.70 25.13
N LEU A 20 -9.22 -22.95 24.11
CA LEU A 20 -9.64 -23.63 22.88
C LEU A 20 -9.98 -25.10 23.12
N ALA A 21 -9.24 -25.78 24.00
CA ALA A 21 -9.54 -27.15 24.39
C ALA A 21 -10.92 -27.22 25.08
N ALA A 22 -11.18 -26.34 26.07
CA ALA A 22 -12.46 -26.30 26.76
C ALA A 22 -13.66 -26.01 25.83
N ILE A 23 -13.47 -25.14 24.80
CA ILE A 23 -14.52 -24.84 23.83
C ILE A 23 -14.73 -25.99 22.86
N SER A 24 -13.65 -26.67 22.45
CA SER A 24 -13.74 -27.89 21.62
C SER A 24 -14.47 -29.03 22.34
N GLU A 25 -14.21 -29.19 23.63
CA GLU A 25 -14.94 -30.15 24.47
C GLU A 25 -16.43 -29.75 24.60
N LEU A 26 -16.72 -28.47 24.78
CA LEU A 26 -18.09 -27.98 24.85
C LEU A 26 -18.85 -28.22 23.53
N GLU A 27 -18.23 -27.92 22.38
CA GLU A 27 -18.83 -28.21 21.05
C GLU A 27 -19.03 -29.71 20.82
N ALA A 28 -18.11 -30.55 21.29
CA ALA A 28 -18.27 -32.00 21.22
C ALA A 28 -19.46 -32.49 22.05
N ALA A 29 -19.72 -31.85 23.20
CA ALA A 29 -20.83 -32.21 24.08
C ALA A 29 -22.21 -31.73 23.63
N ILE A 30 -22.28 -30.52 23.02
CA ILE A 30 -23.55 -29.87 22.63
C ILE A 30 -23.80 -29.85 21.12
N GLY A 31 -22.84 -30.33 20.32
CA GLY A 31 -22.84 -30.25 18.86
C GLY A 31 -22.43 -28.89 18.31
N PRO A 32 -21.94 -28.84 17.06
CA PRO A 32 -21.52 -27.61 16.42
C PRO A 32 -22.71 -26.66 16.22
N ARG A 33 -22.64 -25.46 16.77
CA ARG A 33 -23.66 -24.43 16.55
C ARG A 33 -23.20 -23.51 15.41
N PRO A 34 -23.88 -23.49 14.26
CA PRO A 34 -23.58 -22.56 13.19
C PRO A 34 -23.89 -21.14 13.65
N LEU A 35 -22.94 -20.23 13.48
CA LEU A 35 -23.16 -18.81 13.71
C LEU A 35 -23.89 -18.23 12.49
N SER A 36 -25.14 -17.76 12.70
CA SER A 36 -25.90 -17.08 11.67
C SER A 36 -25.41 -15.64 11.50
N ARG A 37 -25.22 -15.21 10.24
CA ARG A 37 -24.94 -13.80 9.90
C ARG A 37 -26.07 -12.84 10.31
N ASP A 38 -27.26 -13.36 10.63
CA ASP A 38 -28.45 -12.58 11.00
C ASP A 38 -28.48 -12.22 12.49
N GLN A 39 -27.51 -12.69 13.29
CA GLN A 39 -27.43 -12.34 14.72
C GLN A 39 -27.16 -10.84 14.90
N PRO A 40 -27.86 -10.16 15.84
CA PRO A 40 -27.74 -8.71 16.04
C PRO A 40 -26.30 -8.26 16.29
N TRP A 41 -25.50 -9.03 17.04
CA TRP A 41 -24.11 -8.72 17.34
C TRP A 41 -23.18 -8.86 16.12
N PHE A 42 -23.53 -9.74 15.15
CA PHE A 42 -22.78 -9.86 13.90
C PHE A 42 -23.02 -8.62 13.00
N LYS A 43 -24.25 -8.11 12.97
CA LYS A 43 -24.62 -6.88 12.25
C LYS A 43 -23.92 -5.66 12.84
N THR A 44 -23.84 -5.56 14.17
CA THR A 44 -23.15 -4.43 14.86
C THR A 44 -21.64 -4.44 14.57
N TRP A 45 -21.05 -5.60 14.39
CA TRP A 45 -19.64 -5.75 14.09
C TRP A 45 -19.32 -5.47 12.61
N SER A 46 -20.22 -5.82 11.70
CA SER A 46 -20.06 -5.60 10.25
C SER A 46 -20.40 -4.17 9.78
N THR A 47 -21.10 -3.38 10.60
CA THR A 47 -21.54 -2.01 10.25
C THR A 47 -20.61 -0.91 10.78
N ALA A 48 -19.63 -1.25 11.59
CA ALA A 48 -18.67 -0.30 12.14
C ALA A 48 -17.54 0.03 11.12
N GLY A 49 -17.87 0.79 10.08
CA GLY A 49 -16.89 1.34 9.15
C GLY A 49 -16.67 0.50 7.87
N VAL A 50 -16.01 1.10 6.90
CA VAL A 50 -15.62 0.46 5.63
C VAL A 50 -14.80 -0.80 5.95
N GLN A 51 -15.40 -1.97 5.70
CA GLN A 51 -14.72 -3.25 5.91
C GLN A 51 -13.68 -3.43 4.80
N THR A 52 -12.42 -3.26 5.15
CA THR A 52 -11.29 -3.53 4.24
C THR A 52 -11.18 -5.04 4.02
N ASP A 53 -11.12 -5.47 2.77
CA ASP A 53 -10.68 -6.83 2.47
C ASP A 53 -9.17 -6.93 2.75
N LEU A 54 -8.80 -7.67 3.79
CA LEU A 54 -7.43 -7.78 4.28
C LEU A 54 -6.64 -8.94 3.66
N ALA A 55 -7.23 -9.65 2.69
CA ALA A 55 -6.62 -10.84 2.09
C ALA A 55 -5.25 -10.54 1.46
N ASP A 56 -5.15 -9.45 0.71
CA ASP A 56 -3.90 -9.04 0.06
C ASP A 56 -2.80 -8.67 1.08
N ALA A 57 -3.16 -8.00 2.18
CA ALA A 57 -2.20 -7.69 3.25
C ALA A 57 -1.68 -8.96 3.90
N ILE A 58 -2.56 -9.88 4.25
CA ILE A 58 -2.22 -11.18 4.86
C ILE A 58 -1.30 -11.97 3.92
N GLN A 59 -1.58 -11.99 2.62
CA GLN A 59 -0.79 -12.71 1.65
C GLN A 59 0.65 -12.16 1.58
N ILE A 60 0.81 -10.85 1.46
CA ILE A 60 2.15 -10.22 1.42
C ILE A 60 2.90 -10.51 2.72
N ILE A 61 2.26 -10.34 3.88
CA ILE A 61 2.92 -10.57 5.17
C ILE A 61 3.40 -12.03 5.27
N LYS A 62 2.57 -13.00 4.91
CA LYS A 62 2.94 -14.42 4.91
C LYS A 62 4.14 -14.72 4.01
N GLU A 63 4.22 -14.06 2.85
CA GLU A 63 5.32 -14.24 1.89
C GLU A 63 6.66 -13.78 2.47
N PHE A 64 6.67 -12.66 3.22
CA PHE A 64 7.91 -12.05 3.68
C PHE A 64 8.32 -12.42 5.11
N GLU A 65 7.39 -12.78 5.99
CA GLU A 65 7.71 -13.13 7.38
C GLU A 65 8.06 -14.61 7.56
N GLY A 66 7.50 -15.49 6.72
CA GLY A 66 7.58 -16.94 6.93
C GLY A 66 6.74 -17.39 8.12
N CYS A 67 6.58 -18.71 8.32
CA CYS A 67 5.77 -19.28 9.38
C CYS A 67 6.60 -20.19 10.28
N HIS A 68 6.69 -19.85 11.58
CA HIS A 68 7.38 -20.64 12.58
C HIS A 68 6.39 -21.21 13.59
N LEU A 69 6.14 -22.52 13.55
CA LEU A 69 5.17 -23.19 14.42
C LEU A 69 5.70 -23.52 15.83
N SER A 70 6.99 -23.32 16.05
CA SER A 70 7.63 -23.41 17.37
C SER A 70 8.26 -22.06 17.69
N ALA A 71 8.13 -21.63 18.94
CA ALA A 71 8.72 -20.37 19.39
C ALA A 71 10.24 -20.39 19.24
N TYR A 72 10.78 -19.31 18.72
CA TYR A 72 12.23 -19.07 18.55
C TYR A 72 12.62 -17.77 19.26
N PRO A 73 13.86 -17.67 19.75
CA PRO A 73 14.33 -16.48 20.45
C PRO A 73 14.62 -15.34 19.45
N ASP A 74 14.62 -14.12 19.94
CA ASP A 74 15.12 -12.98 19.18
C ASP A 74 16.56 -13.24 18.70
N PRO A 75 16.86 -13.11 17.40
CA PRO A 75 18.18 -13.42 16.84
C PRO A 75 19.33 -12.55 17.39
N LEU A 76 19.03 -11.35 17.91
CA LEU A 76 20.02 -10.43 18.43
C LEU A 76 20.34 -10.71 19.90
N SER A 77 19.31 -10.99 20.71
CA SER A 77 19.49 -11.23 22.14
C SER A 77 19.72 -12.71 22.48
N GLY A 78 19.32 -13.63 21.60
CA GLY A 78 19.31 -15.08 21.87
C GLY A 78 18.27 -15.51 22.92
N GLY A 79 17.38 -14.61 23.33
CA GLY A 79 16.37 -14.81 24.36
C GLY A 79 15.07 -14.08 24.07
N ASP A 80 14.54 -13.38 25.04
CA ASP A 80 13.32 -12.58 24.89
C ASP A 80 13.53 -11.37 23.95
N PRO A 81 12.49 -10.99 23.18
CA PRO A 81 11.17 -11.62 23.10
C PRO A 81 11.18 -12.90 22.25
N TRP A 82 10.50 -13.95 22.72
CA TRP A 82 10.23 -15.14 21.91
C TRP A 82 9.18 -14.82 20.87
N THR A 83 9.36 -15.38 19.68
CA THR A 83 8.53 -15.12 18.51
C THR A 83 7.96 -16.43 17.97
N ILE A 84 6.71 -16.41 17.49
CA ILE A 84 6.02 -17.57 16.91
C ILE A 84 5.11 -17.15 15.76
N GLY A 85 4.68 -18.09 14.92
CA GLY A 85 3.82 -17.82 13.77
C GLY A 85 4.51 -16.95 12.73
N TYR A 86 3.90 -15.84 12.36
CA TYR A 86 4.38 -14.86 11.38
C TYR A 86 5.01 -13.61 12.05
N GLY A 87 5.66 -13.77 13.19
CA GLY A 87 6.27 -12.65 13.89
C GLY A 87 5.57 -12.24 15.18
N THR A 88 4.65 -13.07 15.70
CA THR A 88 3.91 -12.82 16.94
C THR A 88 4.83 -12.96 18.15
N THR A 89 4.95 -11.92 18.98
CA THR A 89 5.68 -11.91 20.24
C THR A 89 4.77 -11.94 21.47
N ARG A 90 3.49 -11.63 21.28
CA ARG A 90 2.46 -11.64 22.33
C ARG A 90 1.15 -12.18 21.79
N TYR A 91 0.49 -13.02 22.55
CA TYR A 91 -0.85 -13.52 22.24
C TYR A 91 -1.91 -12.43 22.43
N GLY A 92 -3.12 -12.66 21.91
CA GLY A 92 -4.20 -11.68 21.90
C GLY A 92 -4.59 -11.06 23.25
N ALA A 93 -4.37 -11.80 24.35
CA ALA A 93 -4.60 -11.31 25.72
C ALA A 93 -3.43 -10.50 26.30
N GLY A 94 -2.33 -10.33 25.54
CA GLY A 94 -1.14 -9.60 25.98
C GLY A 94 -0.06 -10.47 26.62
N ASP A 95 -0.31 -11.77 26.80
CA ASP A 95 0.68 -12.71 27.34
C ASP A 95 1.85 -12.84 26.35
N PRO A 96 3.11 -12.82 26.84
CA PRO A 96 4.27 -13.00 25.99
C PRO A 96 4.36 -14.44 25.48
N VAL A 97 4.85 -14.60 24.26
CA VAL A 97 5.29 -15.90 23.75
C VAL A 97 6.48 -16.36 24.57
N LYS A 98 6.52 -17.66 24.91
CA LYS A 98 7.54 -18.26 25.79
C LYS A 98 8.32 -19.34 25.06
N ARG A 99 9.52 -19.61 25.57
CA ARG A 99 10.33 -20.74 25.13
C ARG A 99 9.52 -22.04 25.24
N GLY A 100 9.49 -22.81 24.14
CA GLY A 100 8.79 -24.08 24.07
C GLY A 100 7.33 -24.02 23.63
N ASP A 101 6.77 -22.82 23.44
CA ASP A 101 5.43 -22.68 22.88
C ASP A 101 5.39 -23.26 21.46
N LYS A 102 4.28 -23.91 21.15
CA LYS A 102 3.98 -24.48 19.83
C LYS A 102 2.56 -24.16 19.43
N ILE A 103 2.39 -23.87 18.17
CA ILE A 103 1.09 -23.62 17.55
C ILE A 103 0.95 -24.43 16.26
N ASN A 104 -0.25 -24.58 15.76
CA ASN A 104 -0.51 -25.10 14.43
C ASN A 104 -0.68 -23.94 13.41
N VAL A 105 -0.79 -24.27 12.12
CA VAL A 105 -0.92 -23.28 11.04
C VAL A 105 -2.19 -22.43 11.20
N ILE A 106 -3.28 -23.04 11.64
CA ILE A 106 -4.56 -22.32 11.84
C ILE A 106 -4.40 -21.28 12.95
N GLU A 107 -3.73 -21.63 14.04
CA GLU A 107 -3.44 -20.70 15.13
C GLU A 107 -2.50 -19.57 14.68
N ALA A 108 -1.47 -19.90 13.87
CA ALA A 108 -0.58 -18.88 13.29
C ALA A 108 -1.38 -17.90 12.42
N ASP A 109 -2.26 -18.40 11.56
CA ASP A 109 -3.13 -17.58 10.69
C ASP A 109 -4.07 -16.68 11.50
N MET A 110 -4.58 -17.17 12.61
CA MET A 110 -5.44 -16.39 13.48
C MET A 110 -4.67 -15.29 14.21
N LEU A 111 -3.47 -15.58 14.72
CA LEU A 111 -2.61 -14.58 15.35
C LEU A 111 -2.23 -13.48 14.36
N LEU A 112 -1.88 -13.86 13.13
CA LEU A 112 -1.62 -12.90 12.06
C LEU A 112 -2.85 -12.02 11.78
N ARG A 113 -4.03 -12.63 11.66
CA ARG A 113 -5.27 -11.88 11.39
C ARG A 113 -5.57 -10.87 12.49
N LEU A 114 -5.42 -11.26 13.76
CA LEU A 114 -5.61 -10.37 14.90
C LEU A 114 -4.66 -9.17 14.86
N GLU A 115 -3.39 -9.40 14.52
CA GLU A 115 -2.42 -8.32 14.42
C GLU A 115 -2.70 -7.39 13.23
N VAL A 116 -3.08 -7.96 12.08
CA VAL A 116 -3.47 -7.19 10.88
C VAL A 116 -4.70 -6.32 11.16
N ASP A 117 -5.72 -6.85 11.85
CA ASP A 117 -6.91 -6.08 12.26
C ASP A 117 -6.52 -4.94 13.21
N ARG A 118 -5.63 -5.20 14.20
CA ARG A 118 -5.13 -4.18 15.13
C ARG A 118 -4.36 -3.07 14.42
N ILE A 119 -3.52 -3.43 13.46
CA ILE A 119 -2.80 -2.46 12.64
C ILE A 119 -3.79 -1.64 11.82
N ALA A 120 -4.74 -2.27 11.13
CA ALA A 120 -5.75 -1.59 10.34
C ALA A 120 -6.53 -0.56 11.16
N ASP A 121 -6.92 -0.92 12.40
CA ASP A 121 -7.63 0.00 13.30
C ASP A 121 -6.76 1.22 13.67
N ARG A 122 -5.46 1.03 13.94
CA ARG A 122 -4.56 2.15 14.22
C ARG A 122 -4.33 3.04 13.02
N LEU A 123 -4.24 2.47 11.83
CA LEU A 123 -4.02 3.22 10.59
C LEU A 123 -5.24 4.06 10.15
N ARG A 124 -6.42 3.82 10.73
CA ARG A 124 -7.61 4.68 10.48
C ARG A 124 -7.39 6.15 10.87
N ALA A 125 -6.41 6.43 11.73
CA ALA A 125 -6.02 7.79 12.08
C ALA A 125 -5.21 8.51 10.99
N ILE A 126 -4.73 7.79 9.98
CA ILE A 126 -4.00 8.40 8.85
C ILE A 126 -4.98 9.24 8.03
N PRO A 127 -4.59 10.48 7.65
CA PRO A 127 -5.43 11.31 6.80
C PRO A 127 -5.88 10.59 5.53
N HIS A 128 -7.13 10.80 5.16
CA HIS A 128 -7.72 10.23 3.94
C HIS A 128 -7.86 8.69 3.90
N TRP A 129 -7.66 7.99 5.03
CA TRP A 129 -7.83 6.53 5.10
C TRP A 129 -9.15 6.05 4.48
N ALA A 130 -10.26 6.72 4.79
CA ALA A 130 -11.57 6.36 4.26
C ALA A 130 -11.68 6.49 2.73
N SER A 131 -10.87 7.33 2.10
CA SER A 131 -10.85 7.51 0.64
C SER A 131 -9.86 6.59 -0.09
N MET A 132 -9.06 5.83 0.65
CA MET A 132 -8.18 4.82 0.06
C MET A 132 -8.98 3.60 -0.38
N SER A 133 -8.55 2.95 -1.45
CA SER A 133 -9.06 1.64 -1.86
C SER A 133 -8.53 0.52 -0.96
N ASP A 134 -9.15 -0.66 -1.02
CA ASP A 134 -8.68 -1.82 -0.24
C ASP A 134 -7.24 -2.22 -0.57
N PRO A 135 -6.78 -2.29 -1.84
CA PRO A 135 -5.38 -2.53 -2.14
C PRO A 135 -4.42 -1.49 -1.52
N GLN A 136 -4.80 -0.21 -1.49
CA GLN A 136 -3.99 0.84 -0.85
C GLN A 136 -3.91 0.65 0.66
N ARG A 137 -5.02 0.35 1.32
CA ARG A 137 -5.06 0.05 2.75
C ARG A 137 -4.22 -1.18 3.07
N CYS A 138 -4.35 -2.26 2.28
CA CYS A 138 -3.57 -3.50 2.44
C CYS A 138 -2.06 -3.26 2.29
N ALA A 139 -1.64 -2.44 1.33
CA ALA A 139 -0.24 -2.07 1.16
C ALA A 139 0.31 -1.34 2.40
N LEU A 140 -0.44 -0.37 2.95
CA LEU A 140 -0.04 0.31 4.18
C LEU A 140 -0.03 -0.61 5.41
N ILE A 141 -0.96 -1.54 5.49
CA ILE A 141 -1.00 -2.53 6.58
C ILE A 141 0.25 -3.41 6.55
N SER A 142 0.65 -3.94 5.38
CA SER A 142 1.90 -4.70 5.24
C SER A 142 3.13 -3.85 5.57
N PHE A 143 3.16 -2.60 5.12
CA PHE A 143 4.22 -1.65 5.45
C PHE A 143 4.31 -1.39 6.96
N ALA A 144 3.19 -1.16 7.62
CA ALA A 144 3.09 -0.94 9.05
C ALA A 144 3.41 -2.21 9.87
N TYR A 145 3.11 -3.39 9.36
CA TYR A 145 3.49 -4.66 9.99
C TYR A 145 5.00 -4.76 10.17
N ASN A 146 5.77 -4.29 9.19
CA ASN A 146 7.23 -4.33 9.21
C ASN A 146 7.86 -3.15 9.98
N LEU A 147 7.31 -1.93 9.87
CA LEU A 147 7.91 -0.70 10.41
C LEU A 147 7.21 -0.19 11.68
N GLY A 148 6.12 -0.85 12.08
CA GLY A 148 5.29 -0.43 13.21
C GLY A 148 4.07 0.39 12.78
N ALA A 149 2.93 0.16 13.43
CA ALA A 149 1.67 0.84 13.14
C ALA A 149 1.65 2.34 13.50
N GLY A 150 2.70 2.82 14.14
CA GLY A 150 2.90 4.25 14.45
C GLY A 150 3.78 4.98 13.45
N PHE A 151 4.03 4.44 12.28
CA PHE A 151 4.97 5.00 11.30
C PHE A 151 4.58 6.40 10.82
N TYR A 152 3.29 6.69 10.69
CA TYR A 152 2.82 7.98 10.22
C TYR A 152 3.19 9.11 11.19
N GLY A 153 3.92 10.11 10.70
CA GLY A 153 4.41 11.23 11.50
C GLY A 153 5.66 10.93 12.35
N SER A 154 6.21 9.72 12.29
CA SER A 154 7.44 9.38 13.00
C SER A 154 8.68 9.90 12.29
N THR A 155 9.70 10.21 13.09
CA THR A 155 11.02 10.63 12.60
C THR A 155 11.63 9.58 11.66
N GLY A 156 12.17 10.02 10.54
CA GLY A 156 12.71 9.16 9.50
C GLY A 156 11.66 8.61 8.52
N LEU A 157 10.36 8.94 8.72
CA LEU A 157 9.24 8.50 7.89
C LEU A 157 8.45 9.69 7.29
N GLU A 158 9.15 10.85 7.17
CA GLU A 158 8.54 12.11 6.74
C GLU A 158 8.04 12.05 5.29
N THR A 159 8.79 11.41 4.39
CA THR A 159 8.46 11.36 2.95
C THR A 159 7.14 10.65 2.70
N ILE A 160 6.95 9.46 3.28
CA ILE A 160 5.68 8.73 3.12
C ILE A 160 4.55 9.43 3.87
N SER A 161 4.83 10.02 5.05
CA SER A 161 3.85 10.76 5.82
C SER A 161 3.34 11.98 5.06
N ALA A 162 4.23 12.71 4.38
CA ALA A 162 3.85 13.85 3.53
C ALA A 162 2.99 13.41 2.34
N ALA A 163 3.41 12.37 1.60
CA ALA A 163 2.65 11.85 0.47
C ALA A 163 1.22 11.43 0.87
N LEU A 164 1.06 10.79 2.04
CA LEU A 164 -0.24 10.38 2.56
C LEU A 164 -1.10 11.58 2.99
N ARG A 165 -0.49 12.56 3.68
CA ARG A 165 -1.18 13.78 4.12
C ARG A 165 -1.70 14.59 2.95
N ASP A 166 -0.88 14.73 1.91
CA ASP A 166 -1.15 15.61 0.77
C ASP A 166 -1.94 14.91 -0.36
N LYS A 167 -2.35 13.65 -0.15
CA LYS A 167 -3.01 12.79 -1.14
C LYS A 167 -2.19 12.57 -2.42
N ASP A 168 -0.88 12.69 -2.34
CA ASP A 168 0.01 12.37 -3.45
C ASP A 168 0.15 10.84 -3.60
N TRP A 169 -0.94 10.22 -4.04
CA TRP A 169 -1.01 8.76 -4.21
C TRP A 169 0.02 8.21 -5.19
N ALA A 170 0.44 9.02 -6.16
CA ALA A 170 1.42 8.63 -7.17
C ALA A 170 2.82 8.48 -6.55
N SER A 171 3.17 9.28 -5.57
CA SER A 171 4.48 9.27 -4.91
C SER A 171 4.61 8.21 -3.82
N VAL A 172 3.51 7.62 -3.31
CA VAL A 172 3.55 6.64 -2.21
C VAL A 172 4.43 5.42 -2.51
N PRO A 173 4.35 4.76 -3.69
CA PRO A 173 5.22 3.62 -4.00
C PRO A 173 6.72 3.98 -3.97
N ALA A 174 7.08 5.14 -4.50
CA ALA A 174 8.47 5.63 -4.48
C ALA A 174 8.92 5.94 -3.04
N ALA A 175 8.04 6.54 -2.23
CA ALA A 175 8.30 6.79 -0.82
C ALA A 175 8.53 5.48 -0.04
N MET A 176 7.73 4.43 -0.28
CA MET A 176 7.92 3.11 0.36
C MET A 176 9.31 2.55 0.07
N LEU A 177 9.86 2.70 -1.15
CA LEU A 177 11.16 2.18 -1.54
C LEU A 177 12.34 2.78 -0.75
N LEU A 178 12.18 3.92 -0.09
CA LEU A 178 13.22 4.53 0.74
C LEU A 178 13.50 3.67 2.00
N TYR A 179 12.52 2.89 2.48
CA TYR A 179 12.58 2.16 3.75
C TYR A 179 13.03 0.71 3.55
N ARG A 180 14.18 0.51 2.92
CA ARG A 180 14.79 -0.78 2.62
C ARG A 180 16.08 -1.07 3.40
N ASN A 181 16.47 -0.16 4.31
CA ASN A 181 17.72 -0.24 5.07
C ASN A 181 18.96 -0.42 4.18
N PRO A 182 19.34 0.61 3.39
CA PRO A 182 20.42 0.51 2.41
C PRO A 182 21.76 0.10 3.03
N GLY A 183 22.50 -0.77 2.35
CA GLY A 183 23.80 -1.26 2.80
C GLY A 183 23.76 -2.36 3.86
N SER A 184 22.56 -2.77 4.31
CA SER A 184 22.41 -3.87 5.28
C SER A 184 22.28 -5.24 4.61
N ALA A 185 22.53 -6.30 5.36
CA ALA A 185 22.33 -7.69 4.90
C ALA A 185 20.86 -7.99 4.53
N VAL A 186 19.91 -7.22 5.05
CA VAL A 186 18.47 -7.39 4.81
C VAL A 186 17.93 -6.52 3.67
N GLU A 187 18.76 -5.65 3.07
CA GLU A 187 18.31 -4.69 2.06
C GLU A 187 17.59 -5.36 0.89
N ALA A 188 18.14 -6.45 0.35
CA ALA A 188 17.56 -7.14 -0.79
C ALA A 188 16.15 -7.71 -0.50
N GLY A 189 15.96 -8.25 0.70
CA GLY A 189 14.65 -8.72 1.18
C GLY A 189 13.64 -7.59 1.35
N LEU A 190 14.06 -6.53 2.02
CA LEU A 190 13.24 -5.35 2.23
C LEU A 190 12.88 -4.64 0.91
N LEU A 191 13.82 -4.56 -0.04
CA LEU A 191 13.54 -4.00 -1.35
C LEU A 191 12.46 -4.79 -2.10
N ARG A 192 12.50 -6.14 -2.06
CA ARG A 192 11.44 -6.97 -2.65
C ARG A 192 10.10 -6.70 -1.99
N ARG A 193 10.06 -6.61 -0.65
CA ARG A 193 8.85 -6.30 0.11
C ARG A 193 8.27 -4.94 -0.28
N ARG A 194 9.09 -3.89 -0.28
CA ARG A 194 8.67 -2.52 -0.69
C ARG A 194 8.13 -2.47 -2.12
N LYS A 195 8.75 -3.24 -3.05
CA LYS A 195 8.23 -3.38 -4.42
C LYS A 195 6.85 -4.06 -4.47
N ALA A 196 6.65 -5.12 -3.71
CA ALA A 196 5.37 -5.82 -3.64
C ALA A 196 4.27 -4.91 -3.05
N GLU A 197 4.56 -4.20 -1.96
CA GLU A 197 3.67 -3.23 -1.34
C GLU A 197 3.33 -2.06 -2.29
N GLY A 198 4.35 -1.50 -2.98
CA GLY A 198 4.14 -0.46 -3.99
C GLY A 198 3.30 -0.93 -5.18
N ALA A 199 3.50 -2.16 -5.65
CA ALA A 199 2.69 -2.74 -6.71
C ALA A 199 1.23 -2.95 -6.27
N LEU A 200 1.01 -3.40 -5.03
CA LEU A 200 -0.33 -3.51 -4.46
C LEU A 200 -0.99 -2.14 -4.33
N TRP A 201 -0.27 -1.13 -3.85
CA TRP A 201 -0.76 0.25 -3.78
C TRP A 201 -1.23 0.74 -5.15
N GLN A 202 -0.44 0.51 -6.21
CA GLN A 202 -0.77 0.94 -7.58
C GLN A 202 -2.04 0.28 -8.13
N LYS A 203 -2.32 -0.99 -7.78
CA LYS A 203 -3.59 -1.65 -8.14
C LYS A 203 -4.80 -0.90 -7.58
N GLY A 204 -4.65 -0.24 -6.45
CA GLY A 204 -5.71 0.51 -5.80
C GLY A 204 -5.90 1.94 -6.31
N ILE A 205 -4.96 2.46 -7.08
CA ILE A 205 -5.17 3.71 -7.79
C ILE A 205 -6.16 3.37 -8.93
N PRO A 206 -7.33 4.04 -8.99
CA PRO A 206 -8.19 3.88 -10.16
C PRO A 206 -7.28 4.12 -11.37
N GLN A 207 -7.02 3.08 -12.11
CA GLN A 207 -6.58 3.28 -13.47
C GLN A 207 -7.75 4.08 -14.06
N LEU A 208 -7.57 5.40 -14.19
CA LEU A 208 -8.24 6.09 -15.27
C LEU A 208 -8.01 5.11 -16.40
N GLN A 209 -9.09 4.42 -16.82
CA GLN A 209 -9.03 3.77 -18.11
C GLN A 209 -8.44 4.85 -18.98
N GLN A 210 -7.18 4.69 -19.30
CA GLN A 210 -6.64 5.29 -20.46
C GLN A 210 -7.41 4.65 -21.63
N GLN A 211 -8.66 5.04 -21.77
CA GLN A 211 -9.09 5.43 -23.08
C GLN A 211 -8.07 6.51 -23.41
N GLY A 212 -6.96 6.07 -23.97
CA GLY A 212 -5.97 6.96 -24.51
C GLY A 212 -6.78 7.78 -25.51
N VAL A 213 -7.16 8.97 -25.08
CA VAL A 213 -7.62 9.97 -26.03
C VAL A 213 -6.38 10.18 -26.85
N LEU A 214 -6.28 9.43 -27.95
CA LEU A 214 -5.25 9.65 -28.94
C LEU A 214 -5.55 11.05 -29.51
N LEU A 215 -4.99 12.06 -28.82
CA LEU A 215 -5.07 13.42 -29.29
C LEU A 215 -4.41 13.41 -30.66
N ARG A 216 -5.17 13.71 -31.68
CA ARG A 216 -4.67 13.88 -33.08
C ARG A 216 -3.86 15.17 -33.13
N VAL A 217 -2.71 15.16 -32.44
CA VAL A 217 -1.76 16.28 -32.52
C VAL A 217 -1.00 16.13 -33.80
N THR A 218 -1.13 17.13 -34.69
CA THR A 218 -0.38 17.17 -35.94
C THR A 218 1.10 17.35 -35.61
N TYR A 219 1.94 16.46 -36.12
CA TYR A 219 3.39 16.59 -36.00
C TYR A 219 3.90 17.83 -36.75
N GLU A 220 4.78 18.61 -36.12
CA GLU A 220 5.53 19.70 -36.68
C GLU A 220 7.02 19.36 -36.60
N ALA A 221 7.69 19.37 -37.74
CA ALA A 221 9.11 19.01 -37.84
C ALA A 221 9.97 20.26 -37.60
N GLN A 222 10.82 20.24 -36.59
CA GLN A 222 11.66 21.40 -36.26
C GLN A 222 12.62 21.83 -37.36
N ASN A 223 12.98 20.94 -38.30
CA ASN A 223 13.99 21.18 -39.30
C ASN A 223 13.46 21.79 -40.62
N ASP A 224 12.16 21.96 -40.78
CA ASP A 224 11.50 22.56 -41.93
C ASP A 224 11.04 24.01 -41.69
N ASN A 225 11.37 24.57 -40.53
CA ASN A 225 11.03 25.92 -40.14
C ASN A 225 11.71 26.98 -41.04
N ALA A 226 10.95 27.99 -41.44
CA ALA A 226 11.43 29.12 -42.23
C ALA A 226 12.51 29.99 -41.55
N SER A 227 12.68 29.80 -40.22
CA SER A 227 13.71 30.50 -39.40
C SER A 227 15.14 30.17 -39.80
N GLY A 228 15.40 28.97 -40.34
CA GLY A 228 16.73 28.41 -40.56
C GLY A 228 17.45 27.95 -39.27
N THR A 229 16.80 28.05 -38.13
CA THR A 229 17.33 27.67 -36.82
C THR A 229 16.74 26.37 -36.27
N GLY A 230 16.13 25.55 -37.13
CA GLY A 230 15.43 24.34 -36.78
C GLY A 230 16.19 23.37 -35.86
N TYR A 231 17.51 23.29 -36.02
CA TYR A 231 18.38 22.47 -35.14
C TYR A 231 18.30 22.85 -33.65
N ARG A 232 17.73 24.02 -33.29
CA ARG A 232 17.55 24.54 -31.93
C ARG A 232 16.08 24.59 -31.50
N GLU A 233 15.13 24.20 -32.34
CA GLU A 233 13.71 24.53 -32.19
C GLU A 233 12.85 23.37 -31.69
N CYS A 234 13.44 22.28 -31.16
CA CYS A 234 12.70 21.13 -30.69
C CYS A 234 11.63 21.51 -29.64
N PHE A 235 11.95 22.45 -28.74
CA PHE A 235 10.98 22.91 -27.74
C PHE A 235 9.89 23.79 -28.40
N SER A 236 10.26 24.69 -29.31
CA SER A 236 9.30 25.52 -30.03
C SER A 236 8.34 24.70 -30.88
N SER A 237 8.83 23.70 -31.63
CA SER A 237 7.97 22.82 -32.43
C SER A 237 7.04 21.98 -31.57
N SER A 238 7.52 21.47 -30.41
CA SER A 238 6.67 20.78 -29.45
C SER A 238 5.57 21.68 -28.87
N ALA A 239 5.91 22.91 -28.49
CA ALA A 239 4.93 23.89 -28.00
C ALA A 239 3.94 24.31 -29.10
N ALA A 240 4.42 24.45 -30.33
CA ALA A 240 3.58 24.71 -31.50
C ALA A 240 2.56 23.62 -31.78
N MET A 241 2.96 22.33 -31.60
CA MET A 241 2.05 21.18 -31.72
C MET A 241 0.88 21.29 -30.73
N VAL A 242 1.17 21.66 -29.48
CA VAL A 242 0.14 21.91 -28.47
C VAL A 242 -0.76 23.08 -28.84
N ALA A 243 -0.18 24.23 -29.18
CA ALA A 243 -0.94 25.42 -29.56
C ALA A 243 -1.81 25.20 -30.83
N LYS A 244 -1.31 24.45 -31.81
CA LYS A 244 -2.04 24.05 -33.01
C LYS A 244 -3.21 23.12 -32.70
N PHE A 245 -2.99 22.16 -31.81
CA PHE A 245 -4.05 21.25 -31.35
C PHE A 245 -5.24 22.03 -30.75
N TYR A 246 -4.97 23.09 -30.00
CA TYR A 246 -6.01 23.99 -29.46
C TYR A 246 -6.46 25.08 -30.47
N GLY A 247 -6.03 25.01 -31.69
CA GLY A 247 -6.45 25.96 -32.74
C GLY A 247 -5.93 27.38 -32.57
N LYS A 248 -4.81 27.58 -31.84
CA LYS A 248 -4.25 28.90 -31.57
C LYS A 248 -3.23 29.37 -32.60
N VAL A 249 -2.58 28.44 -33.30
CA VAL A 249 -1.62 28.71 -34.36
C VAL A 249 -1.84 27.72 -35.50
N SER A 250 -1.35 28.11 -36.72
CA SER A 250 -1.43 27.23 -37.91
C SER A 250 -0.29 26.21 -37.99
N GLY A 251 0.82 26.45 -37.31
CA GLY A 251 2.02 25.61 -37.30
C GLY A 251 3.13 26.29 -36.50
N ASP A 252 4.34 25.68 -36.52
CA ASP A 252 5.50 26.11 -35.75
C ASP A 252 6.09 27.44 -36.24
N ASP A 253 6.09 27.75 -37.54
CA ASP A 253 6.47 29.07 -38.04
C ASP A 253 5.58 30.19 -37.48
N ALA A 254 4.28 29.96 -37.39
CA ALA A 254 3.35 30.93 -36.80
C ALA A 254 3.59 31.07 -35.27
N TYR A 255 3.84 29.97 -34.59
CA TYR A 255 4.20 29.96 -33.16
C TYR A 255 5.53 30.70 -32.93
N ASN A 256 6.56 30.41 -33.72
CA ASN A 256 7.88 31.04 -33.61
C ASN A 256 7.84 32.56 -33.77
N LYS A 257 6.97 33.10 -34.62
CA LYS A 257 6.74 34.56 -34.76
C LYS A 257 6.15 35.16 -33.45
N ILE A 258 5.32 34.43 -32.75
CA ILE A 258 4.77 34.87 -31.46
C ILE A 258 5.85 34.77 -30.38
N ARG A 259 6.50 33.62 -30.25
CA ARG A 259 7.54 33.35 -29.26
C ARG A 259 8.71 34.36 -29.36
N ALA A 260 9.16 34.71 -30.58
CA ALA A 260 10.25 35.64 -30.81
C ALA A 260 10.04 37.03 -30.18
N ARG A 261 8.79 37.42 -29.88
CA ARG A 261 8.49 38.66 -29.17
C ARG A 261 8.87 38.61 -27.68
N PHE A 262 9.06 37.42 -27.12
CA PHE A 262 9.33 37.18 -25.68
C PHE A 262 10.76 36.73 -25.41
N GLY A 263 11.48 36.17 -26.39
CA GLY A 263 12.83 35.71 -26.22
C GLY A 263 13.30 34.67 -27.24
N ASP A 264 14.43 34.04 -26.94
CA ASP A 264 15.06 33.01 -27.77
C ASP A 264 14.30 31.67 -27.71
N THR A 265 14.49 30.85 -28.73
CA THR A 265 13.84 29.53 -28.86
C THR A 265 14.25 28.54 -27.72
N THR A 266 15.39 28.75 -27.10
CA THR A 266 15.87 27.96 -25.98
C THR A 266 15.44 28.51 -24.62
N ASP A 267 14.77 29.65 -24.57
CA ASP A 267 14.26 30.25 -23.33
C ASP A 267 12.89 29.68 -22.97
N ALA A 268 12.85 28.90 -21.89
CA ALA A 268 11.61 28.29 -21.38
C ALA A 268 10.55 29.35 -21.02
N GLN A 269 10.94 30.53 -20.50
CA GLN A 269 10.01 31.59 -20.12
C GLN A 269 9.40 32.24 -21.37
N ALA A 270 10.18 32.40 -22.46
CA ALA A 270 9.67 32.88 -23.73
C ALA A 270 8.64 31.90 -24.31
N GLN A 271 8.86 30.57 -24.17
CA GLN A 271 7.93 29.54 -24.61
C GLN A 271 6.61 29.61 -23.82
N ILE A 272 6.68 29.73 -22.51
CA ILE A 272 5.49 29.81 -21.63
C ILE A 272 4.66 31.06 -21.93
N LYS A 273 5.32 32.20 -22.18
CA LYS A 273 4.63 33.45 -22.51
C LYS A 273 4.00 33.47 -23.90
N ALA A 274 4.45 32.59 -24.79
CA ALA A 274 3.95 32.49 -26.16
C ALA A 274 2.75 31.52 -26.28
N LEU A 275 2.57 30.62 -25.30
CA LEU A 275 1.42 29.71 -25.20
C LEU A 275 0.19 30.42 -24.63
#